data_97909be201dd72811b7c006a4c6d0ecd
#
_entry.id   97909be201dd72811b7c006a4c6d0ecd
#
_cell.length_a   1.000
_cell.length_b   1.000
_cell.length_c   1.000
_cell.angle_alpha   90.00
_cell.angle_beta   90.00
_cell.angle_gamma   90.00
#
_symmetry.space_group_name_H-M   'P 1'
#
loop_
_entity.id
_entity.type
_entity.pdbx_description
1 polymer ?
#
loop_
_entity_poly.entity_id
_entity_poly.type
_entity_poly.pdbx_seq_one_letter_code
_entity_poly.pdbx_strand_id
1 'polypeptide(L)'
;MSDTASTLFGLPAPLWQSLWLTLRLAAITTLLLGIVGLPLAQWLNNTHLRLAPAIEALVALPIVLPQTVIGFYLLVAFSPNHPPGSWWQAFAGAPLAFSFTGLVIASVFYSLPFAVQPFQAALRAVPRELLDAGAALGANPLRVFLR
;
A
#
# COMPACT_ATOMS: atom_id res chain seq x y z
N MET A 1 -6.21 23.55 -37.27
CA MET A 1 -7.47 22.83 -37.52
C MET A 1 -7.16 21.35 -37.63
N SER A 2 -6.91 20.66 -36.52
CA SER A 2 -6.68 19.19 -36.46
C SER A 2 -6.78 18.63 -35.01
N ASP A 3 -7.77 19.10 -34.21
CA ASP A 3 -7.94 18.65 -32.82
C ASP A 3 -9.16 17.74 -32.58
N THR A 4 -9.74 17.18 -33.64
CA THR A 4 -10.94 16.33 -33.52
C THR A 4 -10.68 14.83 -33.48
N ALA A 5 -9.41 14.40 -33.47
CA ALA A 5 -9.08 12.97 -33.56
C ALA A 5 -8.74 12.28 -32.22
N SER A 6 -8.87 12.95 -31.07
CA SER A 6 -8.43 12.42 -29.80
C SER A 6 -9.47 12.42 -28.67
N THR A 7 -10.75 12.35 -29.01
CA THR A 7 -11.82 12.18 -28.03
C THR A 7 -12.21 10.71 -27.93
N LEU A 8 -11.52 9.94 -27.11
CA LEU A 8 -12.03 8.67 -26.62
C LEU A 8 -13.08 8.99 -25.52
N PHE A 9 -14.32 8.55 -25.72
CA PHE A 9 -15.44 8.81 -24.82
C PHE A 9 -15.81 10.30 -24.60
N GLY A 10 -15.54 11.19 -25.59
CA GLY A 10 -15.89 12.62 -25.50
C GLY A 10 -14.98 13.43 -24.58
N LEU A 11 -13.90 12.86 -24.06
CA LEU A 11 -12.93 13.54 -23.18
C LEU A 11 -11.70 13.99 -24.00
N PRO A 12 -11.17 15.20 -23.76
CA PRO A 12 -9.93 15.62 -24.38
C PRO A 12 -8.76 14.71 -23.99
N ALA A 13 -7.84 14.45 -24.92
CA ALA A 13 -6.71 13.54 -24.78
C ALA A 13 -5.91 13.67 -23.45
N PRO A 14 -5.62 14.88 -22.92
CA PRO A 14 -4.90 15.03 -21.66
C PRO A 14 -5.70 14.53 -20.45
N LEU A 15 -7.03 14.64 -20.47
CA LEU A 15 -7.86 14.11 -19.38
C LEU A 15 -7.88 12.57 -19.38
N TRP A 16 -7.92 11.96 -20.54
CA TRP A 16 -7.85 10.51 -20.67
C TRP A 16 -6.53 9.94 -20.18
N GLN A 17 -5.42 10.60 -20.51
CA GLN A 17 -4.09 10.21 -20.03
C GLN A 17 -4.00 10.32 -18.49
N SER A 18 -4.54 11.38 -17.90
CA SER A 18 -4.56 11.57 -16.45
C SER A 18 -5.42 10.52 -15.75
N LEU A 19 -6.60 10.21 -16.29
CA LEU A 19 -7.48 9.17 -15.78
C LEU A 19 -6.80 7.79 -15.83
N TRP A 20 -6.17 7.46 -16.94
CA TRP A 20 -5.47 6.19 -17.12
C TRP A 20 -4.29 6.04 -16.15
N LEU A 21 -3.51 7.12 -15.97
CA LEU A 21 -2.41 7.15 -15.00
C LEU A 21 -2.92 6.93 -13.58
N THR A 22 -3.99 7.63 -13.19
CA THR A 22 -4.60 7.51 -11.85
C THR A 22 -5.16 6.10 -11.63
N LEU A 23 -5.85 5.54 -12.62
CA LEU A 23 -6.41 4.20 -12.54
C LEU A 23 -5.30 3.14 -12.39
N ARG A 24 -4.24 3.27 -13.18
CA ARG A 24 -3.08 2.39 -13.10
C ARG A 24 -2.37 2.50 -11.75
N LEU A 25 -2.20 3.72 -11.24
CA LEU A 25 -1.62 3.96 -9.92
C LEU A 25 -2.49 3.31 -8.83
N ALA A 26 -3.80 3.55 -8.87
CA ALA A 26 -4.73 3.01 -7.90
C ALA A 26 -4.74 1.47 -7.92
N ALA A 27 -4.79 0.86 -9.10
CA ALA A 27 -4.80 -0.60 -9.25
C ALA A 27 -3.52 -1.23 -8.68
N ILE A 28 -2.34 -0.69 -9.04
CA ILE A 28 -1.05 -1.20 -8.54
C ILE A 28 -0.94 -1.01 -7.03
N THR A 29 -1.30 0.17 -6.52
CA THR A 29 -1.25 0.47 -5.09
C THR A 29 -2.17 -0.45 -4.30
N THR A 30 -3.41 -0.66 -4.76
CA THR A 30 -4.37 -1.55 -4.10
C THR A 30 -3.87 -3.00 -4.09
N LEU A 31 -3.32 -3.47 -5.19
CA LEU A 31 -2.76 -4.82 -5.28
C LEU A 31 -1.58 -4.99 -4.30
N LEU A 32 -0.67 -4.03 -4.26
CA LEU A 32 0.47 -4.05 -3.33
C LEU A 32 0.02 -3.98 -1.87
N LEU A 33 -1.00 -3.15 -1.55
CA LEU A 33 -1.59 -3.08 -0.22
C LEU A 33 -2.25 -4.39 0.19
N GLY A 34 -2.90 -5.10 -0.72
CA GLY A 34 -3.42 -6.44 -0.47
C GLY A 34 -2.32 -7.45 -0.16
N ILE A 35 -1.27 -7.47 -1.00
CA ILE A 35 -0.13 -8.40 -0.88
C ILE A 35 0.70 -8.14 0.39
N VAL A 36 0.91 -6.87 0.76
CA VAL A 36 1.74 -6.49 1.92
C VAL A 36 0.89 -6.30 3.18
N GLY A 37 -0.24 -5.63 3.07
CA GLY A 37 -1.09 -5.25 4.21
C GLY A 37 -1.76 -6.45 4.87
N LEU A 38 -2.22 -7.43 4.09
CA LEU A 38 -2.90 -8.60 4.65
C LEU A 38 -1.95 -9.49 5.47
N PRO A 39 -0.76 -9.90 4.97
CA PRO A 39 0.20 -10.65 5.78
C PRO A 39 0.71 -9.85 6.99
N LEU A 40 0.88 -8.54 6.85
CA LEU A 40 1.30 -7.67 7.95
C LEU A 40 0.23 -7.60 9.03
N ALA A 41 -1.04 -7.43 8.66
CA ALA A 41 -2.18 -7.44 9.58
C ALA A 41 -2.29 -8.78 10.32
N GLN A 42 -2.14 -9.89 9.59
CA GLN A 42 -2.18 -11.23 10.19
C GLN A 42 -1.01 -11.47 11.14
N TRP A 43 0.20 -11.04 10.76
CA TRP A 43 1.37 -11.15 11.62
C TRP A 43 1.20 -10.34 12.90
N LEU A 44 0.72 -9.09 12.79
CA LEU A 44 0.44 -8.24 13.95
C LEU A 44 -0.65 -8.81 14.86
N ASN A 45 -1.65 -9.50 14.30
CA ASN A 45 -2.72 -10.10 15.05
C ASN A 45 -2.30 -11.38 15.82
N ASN A 46 -1.36 -12.14 15.24
CA ASN A 46 -0.91 -13.43 15.78
C ASN A 46 0.36 -13.33 16.63
N THR A 47 1.06 -12.19 16.58
CA THR A 47 2.33 -12.05 17.28
C THR A 47 2.12 -11.58 18.73
N HIS A 48 2.80 -12.22 19.66
CA HIS A 48 2.88 -11.84 21.07
C HIS A 48 4.19 -11.11 21.42
N LEU A 49 4.91 -10.67 20.39
CA LEU A 49 6.18 -9.95 20.58
C LEU A 49 5.93 -8.60 21.23
N ARG A 50 6.77 -8.23 22.20
CA ARG A 50 6.71 -6.90 22.87
C ARG A 50 6.89 -5.72 21.91
N LEU A 51 7.41 -5.99 20.70
CA LEU A 51 7.59 -4.99 19.65
C LEU A 51 6.35 -4.78 18.75
N ALA A 52 5.34 -5.66 18.83
CA ALA A 52 4.14 -5.54 18.01
C ALA A 52 3.41 -4.19 18.16
N PRO A 53 3.21 -3.64 19.39
CA PRO A 53 2.60 -2.32 19.56
C PRO A 53 3.43 -1.19 18.93
N ALA A 54 4.76 -1.29 18.95
CA ALA A 54 5.63 -0.31 18.35
C ALA A 54 5.55 -0.32 16.81
N ILE A 55 5.44 -1.52 16.21
CA ILE A 55 5.25 -1.66 14.76
C ILE A 55 3.84 -1.19 14.36
N GLU A 56 2.82 -1.50 15.16
CA GLU A 56 1.46 -1.01 14.95
C GLU A 56 1.41 0.53 15.00
N ALA A 57 2.09 1.15 15.97
CA ALA A 57 2.23 2.59 16.06
C ALA A 57 2.98 3.18 14.85
N LEU A 58 4.03 2.52 14.37
CA LEU A 58 4.78 2.94 13.18
C LEU A 58 3.91 2.87 11.91
N VAL A 59 3.13 1.80 11.77
CA VAL A 59 2.18 1.65 10.65
C VAL A 59 1.10 2.73 10.72
N ALA A 60 0.64 3.11 11.91
CA ALA A 60 -0.38 4.14 12.10
C ALA A 60 0.15 5.58 11.96
N LEU A 61 1.47 5.77 11.94
CA LEU A 61 2.12 7.09 11.92
C LEU A 61 1.63 8.01 10.78
N PRO A 62 1.40 7.51 9.53
CA PRO A 62 0.89 8.34 8.45
C PRO A 62 -0.50 8.95 8.71
N ILE A 63 -1.32 8.37 9.60
CA ILE A 63 -2.64 8.94 9.92
C ILE A 63 -2.50 10.18 10.82
N VAL A 64 -1.51 10.17 11.70
CA VAL A 64 -1.32 11.24 12.70
C VAL A 64 -0.58 12.44 12.11
N LEU A 65 0.32 12.19 11.16
CA LEU A 65 1.13 13.24 10.54
C LEU A 65 0.34 13.99 9.45
N PRO A 66 0.45 15.32 9.37
CA PRO A 66 -0.11 16.08 8.25
C PRO A 66 0.44 15.57 6.92
N GLN A 67 -0.42 15.46 5.90
CA GLN A 67 -0.04 14.95 4.57
C GLN A 67 1.11 15.71 3.93
N THR A 68 1.13 17.03 4.12
CA THR A 68 2.20 17.91 3.61
C THR A 68 3.56 17.58 4.22
N VAL A 69 3.58 17.23 5.51
CA VAL A 69 4.80 16.85 6.23
C VAL A 69 5.33 15.51 5.70
N ILE A 70 4.46 14.52 5.57
CA ILE A 70 4.82 13.21 5.00
C ILE A 70 5.32 13.38 3.56
N GLY A 71 4.61 14.14 2.74
CA GLY A 71 4.99 14.41 1.35
C GLY A 71 6.37 15.05 1.25
N PHE A 72 6.68 16.01 2.12
CA PHE A 72 7.98 16.65 2.17
C PHE A 72 9.10 15.65 2.54
N TYR A 73 8.90 14.86 3.61
CA TYR A 73 9.90 13.87 4.02
C TYR A 73 10.11 12.78 2.98
N LEU A 74 9.04 12.31 2.32
CA LEU A 74 9.16 11.36 1.22
C LEU A 74 9.91 11.96 0.03
N LEU A 75 9.65 13.23 -0.30
CA LEU A 75 10.38 13.92 -1.38
C LEU A 75 11.87 14.02 -1.07
N VAL A 76 12.23 14.39 0.17
CA VAL A 76 13.62 14.43 0.62
C VAL A 76 14.25 13.04 0.58
N ALA A 77 13.57 12.02 1.09
CA ALA A 77 14.06 10.65 1.10
C ALA A 77 14.24 10.07 -0.32
N PHE A 78 13.37 10.43 -1.27
CA PHE A 78 13.45 9.97 -2.66
C PHE A 78 14.42 10.81 -3.51
N SER A 79 14.95 11.89 -2.96
CA SER A 79 15.94 12.72 -3.63
C SER A 79 17.21 11.93 -3.90
N PRO A 80 17.90 12.17 -5.04
CA PRO A 80 19.16 11.51 -5.35
C PRO A 80 20.30 11.83 -4.37
N ASN A 81 20.16 12.86 -3.55
CA ASN A 81 21.18 13.31 -2.61
C ASN A 81 21.10 12.61 -1.23
N HIS A 82 20.03 11.85 -0.96
CA HIS A 82 19.80 11.17 0.31
C HIS A 82 19.44 9.69 0.11
N PRO A 83 19.87 8.79 1.03
CA PRO A 83 19.31 7.44 1.07
C PRO A 83 17.84 7.51 1.50
N PRO A 84 16.93 6.70 0.90
CA PRO A 84 17.12 5.62 -0.07
C PRO A 84 17.14 6.06 -1.54
N GLY A 85 16.88 7.32 -1.86
CA GLY A 85 16.81 7.80 -3.24
C GLY A 85 18.12 7.65 -4.01
N SER A 86 19.27 7.92 -3.36
CA SER A 86 20.59 7.73 -3.96
C SER A 86 20.90 6.27 -4.29
N TRP A 87 20.51 5.34 -3.42
CA TRP A 87 20.66 3.90 -3.67
C TRP A 87 19.80 3.43 -4.82
N TRP A 88 18.56 3.91 -4.88
CA TRP A 88 17.67 3.61 -6.00
C TRP A 88 18.25 4.13 -7.32
N GLN A 89 18.76 5.36 -7.35
CA GLN A 89 19.34 5.93 -8.56
C GLN A 89 20.56 5.16 -9.03
N ALA A 90 21.42 4.71 -8.10
CA ALA A 90 22.57 3.89 -8.42
C ALA A 90 22.17 2.52 -9.02
N PHE A 91 21.04 1.96 -8.58
CA PHE A 91 20.54 0.68 -9.05
C PHE A 91 19.68 0.78 -10.32
N ALA A 92 18.76 1.74 -10.37
CA ALA A 92 17.77 1.88 -11.46
C ALA A 92 18.17 2.87 -12.55
N GLY A 93 19.25 3.65 -12.34
CA GLY A 93 19.73 4.65 -13.30
C GLY A 93 18.85 5.91 -13.43
N ALA A 94 17.75 6.00 -12.66
CA ALA A 94 16.80 7.11 -12.69
C ALA A 94 16.41 7.54 -11.29
N PRO A 95 16.10 8.85 -11.06
CA PRO A 95 15.69 9.33 -9.74
C PRO A 95 14.33 8.74 -9.34
N LEU A 96 14.17 8.44 -8.05
CA LEU A 96 12.89 7.96 -7.49
C LEU A 96 11.89 9.11 -7.33
N ALA A 97 12.39 10.30 -6.95
CA ALA A 97 11.57 11.51 -6.87
C ALA A 97 10.95 11.85 -8.23
N PHE A 98 9.66 12.22 -8.23
CA PHE A 98 8.87 12.56 -9.42
C PHE A 98 8.75 11.43 -10.46
N SER A 99 9.05 10.17 -10.09
CA SER A 99 8.84 9.01 -10.94
C SER A 99 7.51 8.31 -10.62
N PHE A 100 6.99 7.52 -11.56
CA PHE A 100 5.81 6.69 -11.32
C PHE A 100 6.05 5.68 -10.18
N THR A 101 7.24 5.10 -10.11
CA THR A 101 7.63 4.18 -9.03
C THR A 101 7.64 4.89 -7.68
N GLY A 102 8.17 6.12 -7.62
CA GLY A 102 8.12 6.94 -6.41
C GLY A 102 6.69 7.24 -5.96
N LEU A 103 5.79 7.54 -6.91
CA LEU A 103 4.37 7.73 -6.62
C LEU A 103 3.73 6.46 -6.05
N VAL A 104 4.02 5.29 -6.61
CA VAL A 104 3.50 4.01 -6.11
C VAL A 104 3.99 3.75 -4.69
N ILE A 105 5.29 3.89 -4.42
CA ILE A 105 5.87 3.67 -3.10
C ILE A 105 5.27 4.64 -2.08
N ALA A 106 5.19 5.93 -2.41
CA ALA A 106 4.58 6.95 -1.55
C ALA A 106 3.11 6.64 -1.27
N SER A 107 2.35 6.23 -2.29
CA SER A 107 0.93 5.87 -2.16
C SER A 107 0.74 4.64 -1.28
N VAL A 108 1.57 3.60 -1.44
CA VAL A 108 1.53 2.41 -0.56
C VAL A 108 1.86 2.80 0.87
N PHE A 109 2.93 3.56 1.10
CA PHE A 109 3.33 3.99 2.44
C PHE A 109 2.22 4.77 3.15
N TYR A 110 1.64 5.75 2.46
CA TYR A 110 0.57 6.58 3.00
C TYR A 110 -0.72 5.79 3.25
N SER A 111 -1.07 4.87 2.35
CA SER A 111 -2.32 4.09 2.41
C SER A 111 -2.21 2.83 3.27
N LEU A 112 -1.01 2.44 3.70
CA LEU A 112 -0.76 1.22 4.46
C LEU A 112 -1.66 1.09 5.71
N PRO A 113 -1.78 2.13 6.58
CA PRO A 113 -2.63 2.03 7.77
C PRO A 113 -4.11 1.83 7.42
N PHE A 114 -4.60 2.43 6.34
CA PHE A 114 -5.98 2.29 5.88
C PHE A 114 -6.30 0.90 5.32
N ALA A 115 -5.29 0.12 4.96
CA ALA A 115 -5.44 -1.28 4.59
C ALA A 115 -5.26 -2.22 5.80
N VAL A 116 -4.22 -1.98 6.61
CA VAL A 116 -3.87 -2.87 7.75
C VAL A 116 -4.93 -2.85 8.84
N GLN A 117 -5.45 -1.68 9.20
CA GLN A 117 -6.45 -1.57 10.29
C GLN A 117 -7.74 -2.33 10.01
N PRO A 118 -8.43 -2.19 8.84
CA PRO A 118 -9.61 -2.99 8.57
C PRO A 118 -9.30 -4.48 8.41
N PHE A 119 -8.13 -4.85 7.88
CA PHE A 119 -7.72 -6.26 7.84
C PHE A 119 -7.56 -6.84 9.25
N GLN A 120 -6.92 -6.13 10.17
CA GLN A 120 -6.83 -6.54 11.57
C GLN A 120 -8.21 -6.64 12.22
N ALA A 121 -9.09 -5.66 11.99
CA ALA A 121 -10.45 -5.69 12.54
C ALA A 121 -11.24 -6.91 12.03
N ALA A 122 -11.14 -7.22 10.74
CA ALA A 122 -11.78 -8.38 10.13
C ALA A 122 -11.23 -9.69 10.72
N LEU A 123 -9.92 -9.81 10.87
CA LEU A 123 -9.27 -11.00 11.44
C LEU A 123 -9.63 -11.20 12.91
N ARG A 124 -9.75 -10.13 13.71
CA ARG A 124 -10.16 -10.19 15.13
C ARG A 124 -11.66 -10.50 15.30
N ALA A 125 -12.47 -10.22 14.28
CA ALA A 125 -13.91 -10.50 14.31
C ALA A 125 -14.24 -12.00 14.13
N VAL A 126 -13.29 -12.82 13.67
CA VAL A 126 -13.49 -14.26 13.50
C VAL A 126 -13.45 -14.95 14.87
N PRO A 127 -14.56 -15.61 15.32
CA PRO A 127 -14.58 -16.34 16.58
C PRO A 127 -13.56 -17.48 16.58
N ARG A 128 -12.80 -17.62 17.67
CA ARG A 128 -11.80 -18.71 17.82
C ARG A 128 -12.42 -20.09 17.70
N GLU A 129 -13.65 -20.26 18.14
CA GLU A 129 -14.42 -21.51 18.04
C GLU A 129 -14.55 -22.02 16.60
N LEU A 130 -14.69 -21.11 15.63
CA LEU A 130 -14.74 -21.47 14.21
C LEU A 130 -13.37 -21.92 13.67
N LEU A 131 -12.30 -21.29 14.16
CA LEU A 131 -10.93 -21.67 13.81
C LEU A 131 -10.58 -23.05 14.40
N ASP A 132 -10.97 -23.31 15.64
CA ASP A 132 -10.75 -24.57 16.34
C ASP A 132 -11.59 -25.70 15.72
N ALA A 133 -12.85 -25.43 15.36
CA ALA A 133 -13.70 -26.38 14.62
C ALA A 133 -13.12 -26.71 13.25
N GLY A 134 -12.60 -25.72 12.52
CA GLY A 134 -11.90 -25.92 11.25
C GLY A 134 -10.66 -26.80 11.40
N ALA A 135 -9.87 -26.56 12.44
CA ALA A 135 -8.68 -27.35 12.75
C ALA A 135 -9.04 -28.80 13.15
N ALA A 136 -10.10 -29.01 13.94
CA ALA A 136 -10.60 -30.34 14.31
C ALA A 136 -11.09 -31.16 13.11
N LEU A 137 -11.57 -30.50 12.06
CA LEU A 137 -11.97 -31.11 10.78
C LEU A 137 -10.78 -31.32 9.83
N GLY A 138 -9.53 -31.09 10.27
CA GLY A 138 -8.32 -31.28 9.47
C GLY A 138 -8.10 -30.22 8.40
N ALA A 139 -8.72 -29.05 8.52
CA ALA A 139 -8.49 -27.96 7.58
C ALA A 139 -7.07 -27.40 7.76
N ASN A 140 -6.33 -27.28 6.65
CA ASN A 140 -5.04 -26.60 6.65
C ASN A 140 -5.23 -25.11 7.04
N PRO A 141 -4.35 -24.50 7.86
CA PRO A 141 -4.45 -23.10 8.27
C PRO A 141 -4.62 -22.11 7.08
N LEU A 142 -4.05 -22.42 5.94
CA LEU A 142 -4.27 -21.67 4.71
C LEU A 142 -5.70 -21.78 4.17
N ARG A 143 -6.36 -22.94 4.33
CA ARG A 143 -7.77 -23.12 3.95
C ARG A 143 -8.72 -22.43 4.92
N VAL A 144 -8.38 -22.41 6.19
CA VAL A 144 -9.18 -21.69 7.21
C VAL A 144 -9.10 -20.20 6.98
N PHE A 145 -7.96 -19.69 6.50
CA PHE A 145 -7.77 -18.28 6.19
C PHE A 145 -8.44 -17.83 4.88
N LEU A 146 -8.54 -18.71 3.86
CA LEU A 146 -9.09 -18.39 2.53
C LEU A 146 -10.60 -18.61 2.39
N ARG A 147 -11.30 -19.10 3.39
CA ARG A 147 -12.75 -19.29 3.44
C ARG A 147 -13.44 -18.44 4.50
#